data_887dd5c04893456bd967ddedbbe4cc40
#
_entry.id   887dd5c04893456bd967ddedbbe4cc40
#
_cell.length_a   1.000
_cell.length_b   1.000
_cell.length_c   1.000
_cell.angle_alpha   90.00
_cell.angle_beta   90.00
_cell.angle_gamma   90.00
#
_symmetry.space_group_name_H-M   'P 1'
#
loop_
_entity.id
_entity.type
_entity.pdbx_description
1 polymer ?
#
loop_
_entity_poly.entity_id
_entity_poly.type
_entity_poly.pdbx_seq_one_letter_code
_entity_poly.pdbx_strand_id
1 'polypeptide(L)'
;MKFHCPVCGYQGLWQPAYEDLPPPPFPNFGDPPYTDRLGPYSHQGCHGCGYEFGYDDDAAACGTPTSFRDYRRSWIAGGCKWWSSRPQPEGWSPLAQMQAAGIQ
;
A
#
# COMPACT_ATOMS: atom_id res chain seq x y z
N MET A 1 13.02 -4.75 11.29
CA MET A 1 12.64 -5.28 9.96
C MET A 1 11.58 -4.40 9.34
N LYS A 2 11.65 -4.18 8.06
CA LYS A 2 10.68 -3.37 7.33
C LYS A 2 9.88 -4.24 6.38
N PHE A 3 8.66 -3.77 6.09
CA PHE A 3 7.71 -4.52 5.26
C PHE A 3 7.30 -3.69 4.06
N HIS A 4 6.85 -4.37 2.99
CA HIS A 4 6.48 -3.71 1.74
C HIS A 4 5.00 -3.33 1.73
N CYS A 5 4.71 -2.15 1.19
CA CYS A 5 3.33 -1.72 0.96
C CYS A 5 2.75 -2.47 -0.25
N PRO A 6 1.59 -3.14 -0.09
CA PRO A 6 1.00 -3.85 -1.21
C PRO A 6 0.38 -2.93 -2.27
N VAL A 7 0.27 -1.65 -2.00
CA VAL A 7 -0.26 -0.68 -2.96
C VAL A 7 0.84 -0.15 -3.87
N CYS A 8 1.93 0.39 -3.30
CA CYS A 8 2.98 1.02 -4.10
C CYS A 8 4.34 0.35 -4.00
N GLY A 9 4.51 -0.63 -3.12
CA GLY A 9 5.78 -1.33 -2.96
C GLY A 9 6.78 -0.68 -2.01
N TYR A 10 6.41 0.42 -1.35
CA TYR A 10 7.29 1.09 -0.40
C TYR A 10 7.80 0.11 0.66
N GLN A 11 9.11 0.11 0.90
CA GLN A 11 9.79 -0.91 1.70
C GLN A 11 9.98 -0.50 3.16
N GLY A 12 9.27 0.51 3.63
CA GLY A 12 9.51 1.07 4.95
C GLY A 12 8.40 0.91 5.97
N LEU A 13 7.44 0.00 5.76
CA LEU A 13 6.38 -0.21 6.73
C LEU A 13 6.92 -0.85 8.00
N TRP A 14 6.42 -0.41 9.16
CA TRP A 14 6.83 -0.90 10.47
C TRP A 14 6.43 -2.34 10.73
N GLN A 15 5.29 -2.73 10.20
CA GLN A 15 4.70 -4.05 10.36
C GLN A 15 3.97 -4.38 9.06
N PRO A 16 3.62 -5.65 8.82
CA PRO A 16 2.86 -5.99 7.63
C PRO A 16 1.58 -5.19 7.56
N ALA A 17 1.18 -4.76 6.38
CA ALA A 17 -0.08 -4.05 6.19
C ALA A 17 -1.26 -4.85 6.73
N TYR A 18 -1.22 -6.17 6.53
CA TYR A 18 -2.16 -7.15 7.09
C TYR A 18 -1.36 -8.29 7.68
N GLU A 19 -1.88 -8.88 8.76
CA GLU A 19 -1.15 -9.90 9.52
C GLU A 19 -0.71 -11.08 8.64
N ASP A 20 -1.56 -11.52 7.71
CA ASP A 20 -1.30 -12.67 6.86
C ASP A 20 -0.92 -12.28 5.43
N LEU A 21 -0.46 -11.05 5.23
CA LEU A 21 -0.02 -10.60 3.91
C LEU A 21 1.23 -11.40 3.49
N PRO A 22 1.21 -12.05 2.31
CA PRO A 22 2.39 -12.76 1.84
C PRO A 22 3.51 -11.78 1.45
N PRO A 23 4.77 -12.25 1.45
CA PRO A 23 5.86 -11.41 0.97
C PRO A 23 5.76 -11.15 -0.53
N PRO A 24 6.42 -10.09 -1.05
CA PRO A 24 6.47 -9.88 -2.49
C PRO A 24 7.15 -11.06 -3.20
N PRO A 25 6.86 -11.28 -4.48
CA PRO A 25 6.04 -10.47 -5.36
C PRO A 25 4.55 -10.54 -5.03
N PHE A 26 3.87 -9.38 -5.12
CA PHE A 26 2.46 -9.31 -4.78
C PHE A 26 1.58 -9.65 -5.97
N PRO A 27 0.58 -10.53 -5.78
CA PRO A 27 -0.45 -10.75 -6.80
C PRO A 27 -1.45 -9.60 -6.80
N ASN A 28 -2.40 -9.64 -7.72
CA ASN A 28 -3.56 -8.76 -7.66
C ASN A 28 -4.51 -9.31 -6.60
N PHE A 29 -4.67 -8.58 -5.51
CA PHE A 29 -5.52 -8.99 -4.40
C PHE A 29 -7.02 -8.74 -4.63
N GLY A 30 -7.38 -8.07 -5.73
CA GLY A 30 -8.77 -7.80 -6.04
C GLY A 30 -9.35 -6.64 -5.26
N ASP A 31 -10.63 -6.75 -4.90
CA ASP A 31 -11.36 -5.68 -4.25
C ASP A 31 -11.40 -5.85 -2.73
N PRO A 32 -11.54 -4.73 -1.98
CA PRO A 32 -11.74 -4.81 -0.53
C PRO A 32 -13.12 -5.41 -0.20
N PRO A 33 -13.33 -5.90 1.03
CA PRO A 33 -12.38 -5.90 2.12
C PRO A 33 -11.31 -6.99 1.98
N TYR A 34 -10.15 -6.76 2.65
CA TYR A 34 -9.03 -7.71 2.56
C TYR A 34 -8.87 -8.57 3.82
N THR A 35 -9.57 -8.21 4.90
CA THR A 35 -9.40 -8.87 6.19
C THR A 35 -9.81 -10.35 6.18
N ASP A 36 -10.71 -10.74 5.30
CA ASP A 36 -11.15 -12.13 5.17
C ASP A 36 -10.07 -13.03 4.52
N ARG A 37 -9.12 -12.43 3.80
CA ARG A 37 -8.06 -13.16 3.10
C ARG A 37 -6.68 -12.89 3.65
N LEU A 38 -6.45 -11.68 4.16
CA LEU A 38 -5.12 -11.22 4.58
C LEU A 38 -5.00 -11.00 6.10
N GLY A 39 -6.06 -11.28 6.84
CA GLY A 39 -6.07 -11.11 8.29
C GLY A 39 -6.25 -9.67 8.72
N PRO A 40 -6.08 -9.40 10.03
CA PRO A 40 -6.27 -8.05 10.56
C PRO A 40 -5.33 -7.03 9.94
N TYR A 41 -5.81 -5.82 9.74
CA TYR A 41 -5.00 -4.71 9.23
C TYR A 41 -4.22 -4.03 10.36
N SER A 42 -3.12 -3.34 9.98
CA SER A 42 -2.20 -2.75 10.94
C SER A 42 -2.54 -1.32 11.37
N HIS A 43 -3.55 -0.70 10.77
CA HIS A 43 -3.93 0.70 11.02
C HIS A 43 -2.85 1.73 10.68
N GLN A 44 -1.84 1.36 9.92
CA GLN A 44 -0.79 2.30 9.55
C GLN A 44 -1.06 2.87 8.16
N GLY A 45 -0.53 4.07 7.90
CA GLY A 45 -0.51 4.68 6.58
C GLY A 45 0.84 4.48 5.92
N CYS A 46 0.85 4.35 4.61
CA CYS A 46 2.09 4.25 3.85
C CYS A 46 2.68 5.63 3.60
N HIS A 47 3.94 5.85 3.95
CA HIS A 47 4.60 7.13 3.73
C HIS A 47 4.78 7.44 2.24
N GLY A 48 4.89 6.42 1.42
CA GLY A 48 5.11 6.61 -0.02
C GLY A 48 3.85 7.04 -0.76
N CYS A 49 2.75 6.29 -0.60
CA CYS A 49 1.53 6.55 -1.37
C CYS A 49 0.37 7.12 -0.55
N GLY A 50 0.42 7.00 0.77
CA GLY A 50 -0.62 7.53 1.64
C GLY A 50 -1.80 6.61 1.89
N TYR A 51 -1.79 5.38 1.38
CA TYR A 51 -2.87 4.43 1.64
C TYR A 51 -2.88 4.06 3.12
N GLU A 52 -4.04 4.14 3.75
CA GLU A 52 -4.20 3.84 5.18
C GLU A 52 -4.93 2.52 5.34
N PHE A 53 -4.22 1.51 5.82
CA PHE A 53 -4.77 0.16 5.96
C PHE A 53 -5.74 0.13 7.14
N GLY A 54 -6.96 -0.32 6.85
CA GLY A 54 -8.04 -0.30 7.82
C GLY A 54 -8.92 0.93 7.73
N TYR A 55 -8.60 1.88 6.86
CA TYR A 55 -9.41 3.06 6.58
C TYR A 55 -9.86 3.09 5.13
N ASP A 56 -8.89 3.16 4.20
CA ASP A 56 -9.20 3.28 2.76
C ASP A 56 -9.83 2.01 2.19
N ASP A 57 -9.67 0.88 2.87
CA ASP A 57 -10.21 -0.41 2.47
C ASP A 57 -11.39 -0.87 3.33
N ASP A 58 -11.90 0.00 4.21
CA ASP A 58 -12.97 -0.35 5.14
C ASP A 58 -14.17 0.57 4.91
N ALA A 59 -15.28 0.00 4.41
CA ALA A 59 -16.49 0.75 4.13
C ALA A 59 -17.06 1.42 5.38
N ALA A 60 -16.89 0.80 6.55
CA ALA A 60 -17.38 1.36 7.80
C ALA A 60 -16.62 2.62 8.21
N ALA A 61 -15.36 2.73 7.80
CA ALA A 61 -14.51 3.88 8.15
C ALA A 61 -14.59 5.01 7.12
N CYS A 62 -14.56 4.68 5.83
CA CYS A 62 -14.44 5.70 4.78
C CYS A 62 -15.67 5.83 3.87
N GLY A 63 -16.65 4.95 4.02
CA GLY A 63 -17.85 4.95 3.20
C GLY A 63 -17.71 4.19 1.90
N THR A 64 -16.79 4.61 1.03
CA THR A 64 -16.53 3.94 -0.25
C THR A 64 -15.08 3.45 -0.27
N PRO A 65 -14.87 2.13 -0.03
CA PRO A 65 -13.51 1.61 0.01
C PRO A 65 -12.86 1.62 -1.38
N THR A 66 -11.55 1.79 -1.40
CA THR A 66 -10.75 1.83 -2.62
C THR A 66 -9.81 0.62 -2.66
N SER A 67 -9.81 -0.11 -3.76
CA SER A 67 -8.90 -1.24 -3.93
C SER A 67 -7.45 -0.75 -4.02
N PHE A 68 -6.50 -1.64 -3.73
CA PHE A 68 -5.07 -1.34 -3.90
C PHE A 68 -4.78 -0.90 -5.33
N ARG A 69 -5.36 -1.58 -6.31
CA ARG A 69 -5.13 -1.27 -7.71
C ARG A 69 -5.68 0.10 -8.11
N ASP A 70 -6.89 0.42 -7.69
CA ASP A 70 -7.50 1.70 -8.06
C ASP A 70 -6.80 2.86 -7.38
N TYR A 71 -6.42 2.69 -6.11
CA TYR A 71 -5.63 3.70 -5.40
C TYR A 71 -4.28 3.92 -6.09
N ARG A 72 -3.60 2.84 -6.44
CA ARG A 72 -2.30 2.89 -7.13
C ARG A 72 -2.43 3.61 -8.48
N ARG A 73 -3.49 3.32 -9.23
CA ARG A 73 -3.74 4.00 -10.51
C ARG A 73 -3.86 5.51 -10.34
N SER A 74 -4.61 5.95 -9.33
CA SER A 74 -4.76 7.37 -9.03
C SER A 74 -3.44 7.99 -8.60
N TRP A 75 -2.66 7.28 -7.80
CA TRP A 75 -1.36 7.73 -7.35
C TRP A 75 -0.37 7.88 -8.52
N ILE A 76 -0.36 6.91 -9.42
CA ILE A 76 0.46 6.98 -10.63
C ILE A 76 0.02 8.15 -11.52
N ALA A 77 -1.28 8.30 -11.74
CA ALA A 77 -1.83 9.40 -12.53
C ALA A 77 -1.47 10.76 -11.93
N GLY A 78 -1.34 10.85 -10.63
CA GLY A 78 -0.94 12.07 -9.92
C GLY A 78 0.57 12.30 -9.90
N GLY A 79 1.38 11.42 -10.50
CA GLY A 79 2.82 11.59 -10.59
C GLY A 79 3.62 10.83 -9.55
N CYS A 80 3.06 9.83 -8.90
CA CYS A 80 3.74 9.00 -7.89
C CYS A 80 4.39 9.86 -6.80
N LYS A 81 3.65 10.83 -6.29
CA LYS A 81 4.21 11.78 -5.32
C LYS A 81 4.40 11.14 -3.96
N TRP A 82 5.52 11.46 -3.32
CA TRP A 82 5.78 11.08 -1.94
C TRP A 82 4.74 11.72 -1.03
N TRP A 83 3.99 10.92 -0.31
CA TRP A 83 2.83 11.40 0.46
C TRP A 83 3.21 12.02 1.79
N SER A 84 4.19 11.44 2.49
CA SER A 84 4.53 11.82 3.86
C SER A 84 5.16 13.20 3.94
N SER A 85 5.00 13.88 5.09
CA SER A 85 5.73 15.09 5.42
C SER A 85 7.19 14.82 5.77
N ARG A 86 7.55 13.55 6.05
CA ARG A 86 8.95 13.16 6.26
C ARG A 86 9.69 13.24 4.93
N PRO A 87 11.03 13.48 4.95
CA PRO A 87 11.80 13.48 3.72
C PRO A 87 11.70 12.15 3.00
N GLN A 88 11.54 12.19 1.68
CA GLN A 88 11.57 10.96 0.89
C GLN A 88 12.98 10.36 0.92
N PRO A 89 13.08 9.02 0.81
CA PRO A 89 14.40 8.37 0.79
C PRO A 89 15.26 8.90 -0.36
N GLU A 90 16.57 9.01 -0.10
CA GLU A 90 17.50 9.43 -1.14
C GLU A 90 17.47 8.42 -2.29
N GLY A 91 17.42 8.92 -3.52
CA GLY A 91 17.35 8.07 -4.70
C GLY A 91 16.03 7.32 -4.86
N TRP A 92 14.97 7.74 -4.16
CA TRP A 92 13.69 7.07 -4.21
C TRP A 92 13.11 7.04 -5.62
N SER A 93 12.77 5.84 -6.08
CA SER A 93 12.17 5.62 -7.40
C SER A 93 10.88 4.84 -7.23
N PRO A 94 9.72 5.47 -7.45
CA PRO A 94 8.44 4.76 -7.37
C PRO A 94 8.35 3.59 -8.34
N LEU A 95 8.87 3.75 -9.56
CA LEU A 95 8.85 2.68 -10.55
C LEU A 95 9.69 1.50 -10.09
N ALA A 96 10.91 1.76 -9.61
CA ALA A 96 11.80 0.69 -9.14
C ALA A 96 11.21 -0.06 -7.96
N GLN A 97 10.59 0.66 -7.01
CA GLN A 97 10.00 -0.01 -5.85
C GLN A 97 8.78 -0.85 -6.22
N MET A 98 7.96 -0.40 -7.17
CA MET A 98 6.83 -1.19 -7.64
C MET A 98 7.31 -2.45 -8.36
N GLN A 99 8.34 -2.34 -9.19
CA GLN A 99 8.92 -3.50 -9.87
C GLN A 99 9.49 -4.50 -8.87
N ALA A 100 10.21 -4.03 -7.86
CA ALA A 100 10.80 -4.89 -6.84
C ALA A 100 9.73 -5.64 -6.04
N ALA A 101 8.56 -5.05 -5.87
CA ALA A 101 7.43 -5.69 -5.18
C ALA A 101 6.58 -6.57 -6.09
N GLY A 102 6.90 -6.67 -7.36
CA GLY A 102 6.14 -7.45 -8.33
C GLY A 102 4.81 -6.82 -8.71
N ILE A 103 4.68 -5.53 -8.54
CA ILE A 103 3.47 -4.77 -8.88
C ILE A 103 3.58 -4.30 -10.33
N GLN A 104 2.52 -4.50 -11.09
CA GLN A 104 2.49 -4.11 -12.50
C GLN A 104 1.51 -2.98 -12.76
#